data_c57438e69c03862d72c8840477ba1f57
#
_entry.id   c57438e69c03862d72c8840477ba1f57
#
_cell.length_a   1.000
_cell.length_b   1.000
_cell.length_c   1.000
_cell.angle_alpha   90.00
_cell.angle_beta   90.00
_cell.angle_gamma   90.00
#
_symmetry.space_group_name_H-M   'P 1'
#
loop_
_entity.id
_entity.type
_entity.pdbx_description
1 polymer ?
#
loop_
_entity_poly.entity_id
_entity_poly.type
_entity_poly.pdbx_seq_one_letter_code
_entity_poly.pdbx_strand_id
1 'polypeptide(L)'
;MDTDQKKKTPFWVLGKSGAYAVLILGLVATLLPFFYIMVSSLKNEAELRKTPPDFFPQEPTLKHYITILTNEDIPIERNVLNSVFISFTRVVVTLFTSSYAGYIFAKYHFKGKNLAFGVILIQIMIPFQVVMIPNYLLIVRFGLIDSLWALILPAMVDSYGIFMMKQFIESMPGELMDAARIDGASEFGIYSRIILPQMGPPLASLGIFTFMSTWNDYLWPLIVLTSPEKRTIPLLLVWFQTQHSANQGLVLAASILTLLPIFIVYIFLQRWIVDQATSSAFK
;
A
#
# COMPACT_ATOMS: atom_id res chain seq x y z
N MET A 1 -50.22 -17.52 29.86
CA MET A 1 -49.19 -17.05 30.82
C MET A 1 -48.21 -18.17 30.92
N ASP A 2 -47.16 -18.13 30.16
CA ASP A 2 -45.97 -18.87 30.50
C ASP A 2 -44.80 -18.24 29.73
N THR A 3 -43.92 -17.62 30.52
CA THR A 3 -42.78 -16.85 30.06
C THR A 3 -41.59 -17.77 29.91
N ASP A 4 -41.37 -18.28 28.71
CA ASP A 4 -40.18 -19.07 28.37
C ASP A 4 -38.96 -18.14 28.26
N GLN A 5 -38.39 -17.79 29.42
CA GLN A 5 -37.05 -17.21 29.49
C GLN A 5 -36.04 -18.33 29.15
N LYS A 6 -35.70 -18.43 27.84
CA LYS A 6 -34.53 -19.22 27.43
C LYS A 6 -33.28 -18.65 28.11
N LYS A 7 -32.91 -19.23 29.25
CA LYS A 7 -31.60 -19.05 29.88
C LYS A 7 -30.53 -19.34 28.83
N LYS A 8 -29.87 -18.32 28.35
CA LYS A 8 -28.68 -18.44 27.49
C LYS A 8 -27.67 -19.29 28.23
N THR A 9 -27.44 -20.49 27.78
CA THR A 9 -26.55 -21.47 28.40
C THR A 9 -25.11 -20.91 28.51
N PRO A 10 -24.39 -21.24 29.61
CA PRO A 10 -23.01 -20.71 29.85
C PRO A 10 -22.00 -21.10 28.75
N PHE A 11 -22.33 -22.04 27.91
CA PHE A 11 -21.50 -22.46 26.76
C PHE A 11 -21.28 -21.34 25.71
N TRP A 12 -22.25 -20.47 25.51
CA TRP A 12 -22.11 -19.30 24.58
C TRP A 12 -21.18 -18.21 25.12
N VAL A 13 -21.14 -18.07 26.43
CA VAL A 13 -20.26 -17.09 27.10
C VAL A 13 -18.81 -17.58 27.06
N LEU A 14 -18.59 -18.89 27.32
CA LEU A 14 -17.28 -19.53 27.21
C LEU A 14 -16.73 -19.49 25.78
N GLY A 15 -17.58 -19.71 24.76
CA GLY A 15 -17.18 -19.58 23.35
C GLY A 15 -16.74 -18.16 22.98
N LYS A 16 -17.45 -17.14 23.44
CA LYS A 16 -17.07 -15.74 23.21
C LYS A 16 -15.79 -15.34 23.94
N SER A 17 -15.65 -15.77 25.21
CA SER A 17 -14.43 -15.49 25.99
C SER A 17 -13.20 -16.16 25.38
N GLY A 18 -13.35 -17.41 24.89
CA GLY A 18 -12.28 -18.10 24.16
C GLY A 18 -11.90 -17.40 22.86
N ALA A 19 -12.90 -16.95 22.09
CA ALA A 19 -12.65 -16.19 20.87
C ALA A 19 -11.91 -14.85 21.15
N TYR A 20 -12.33 -14.11 22.19
CA TYR A 20 -11.62 -12.89 22.58
C TYR A 20 -10.20 -13.17 23.06
N ALA A 21 -9.97 -14.27 23.81
CA ALA A 21 -8.63 -14.63 24.23
C ALA A 21 -7.70 -14.93 23.03
N VAL A 22 -8.19 -15.66 22.03
CA VAL A 22 -7.42 -15.91 20.79
C VAL A 22 -7.13 -14.62 20.03
N LEU A 23 -8.11 -13.72 19.92
CA LEU A 23 -7.92 -12.42 19.25
C LEU A 23 -6.91 -11.54 19.99
N ILE A 24 -6.97 -11.48 21.33
CA ILE A 24 -6.02 -10.71 22.14
C ILE A 24 -4.62 -11.30 22.03
N LEU A 25 -4.48 -12.61 22.11
CA LEU A 25 -3.17 -13.28 21.94
C LEU A 25 -2.60 -13.02 20.54
N GLY A 26 -3.42 -13.10 19.49
CA GLY A 26 -3.02 -12.75 18.14
C GLY A 26 -2.60 -11.29 18.01
N LEU A 27 -3.35 -10.37 18.61
CA LEU A 27 -3.03 -8.94 18.63
C LEU A 27 -1.69 -8.69 19.33
N VAL A 28 -1.49 -9.24 20.53
CA VAL A 28 -0.24 -9.11 21.27
C VAL A 28 0.93 -9.69 20.48
N ALA A 29 0.79 -10.89 19.93
CA ALA A 29 1.84 -11.51 19.12
C ALA A 29 2.21 -10.68 17.89
N THR A 30 1.23 -10.02 17.27
CA THR A 30 1.46 -9.16 16.11
C THR A 30 2.10 -7.83 16.49
N LEU A 31 1.69 -7.21 17.61
CA LEU A 31 2.19 -5.89 18.01
C LEU A 31 3.53 -5.95 18.75
N LEU A 32 3.84 -7.08 19.39
CA LEU A 32 5.06 -7.25 20.20
C LEU A 32 6.35 -6.90 19.44
N PRO A 33 6.61 -7.37 18.20
CA PRO A 33 7.83 -7.02 17.48
C PRO A 33 7.90 -5.52 17.16
N PHE A 34 6.80 -4.87 16.81
CA PHE A 34 6.78 -3.43 16.55
C PHE A 34 7.06 -2.64 17.82
N PHE A 35 6.44 -3.05 18.93
CA PHE A 35 6.69 -2.46 20.23
C PHE A 35 8.15 -2.63 20.66
N TYR A 36 8.73 -3.83 20.45
CA TYR A 36 10.13 -4.09 20.74
C TYR A 36 11.08 -3.20 19.91
N ILE A 37 10.84 -3.03 18.61
CA ILE A 37 11.63 -2.13 17.76
C ILE A 37 11.53 -0.69 18.27
N MET A 38 10.32 -0.23 18.61
CA MET A 38 10.08 1.11 19.12
C MET A 38 10.83 1.36 20.44
N VAL A 39 10.73 0.44 21.39
CA VAL A 39 11.43 0.55 22.69
C VAL A 39 12.94 0.43 22.49
N SER A 40 13.40 -0.46 21.62
CA SER A 40 14.83 -0.65 21.35
C SER A 40 15.46 0.51 20.59
N SER A 41 14.70 1.26 19.78
CA SER A 41 15.22 2.46 19.11
C SER A 41 15.60 3.61 20.08
N LEU A 42 15.12 3.53 21.32
CA LEU A 42 15.44 4.48 22.39
C LEU A 42 16.60 4.04 23.27
N LYS A 43 17.19 2.85 23.05
CA LYS A 43 18.35 2.35 23.80
C LYS A 43 19.65 2.91 23.24
N ASN A 44 20.63 3.06 24.12
CA ASN A 44 22.00 3.34 23.68
C ASN A 44 22.66 2.07 23.08
N GLU A 45 23.78 2.24 22.35
CA GLU A 45 24.48 1.13 21.69
C GLU A 45 25.00 0.06 22.67
N ALA A 46 25.37 0.44 23.89
CA ALA A 46 25.83 -0.50 24.91
C ALA A 46 24.71 -1.42 25.38
N GLU A 47 23.51 -0.85 25.59
CA GLU A 47 22.33 -1.63 25.96
C GLU A 47 21.84 -2.57 24.83
N LEU A 48 21.96 -2.14 23.56
CA LEU A 48 21.57 -2.97 22.40
C LEU A 48 22.49 -4.18 22.23
N ARG A 49 23.75 -4.09 22.64
CA ARG A 49 24.75 -5.17 22.57
C ARG A 49 24.79 -6.07 23.81
N LYS A 50 24.02 -5.74 24.84
CA LYS A 50 23.99 -6.50 26.10
C LYS A 50 23.37 -7.89 25.89
N THR A 51 23.98 -8.89 26.52
CA THR A 51 23.49 -10.28 26.49
C THR A 51 23.38 -10.79 27.95
N PRO A 52 22.17 -11.20 28.41
CA PRO A 52 20.89 -11.17 27.71
C PRO A 52 20.37 -9.74 27.48
N PRO A 53 19.57 -9.50 26.43
CA PRO A 53 19.04 -8.17 26.14
C PRO A 53 17.97 -7.76 27.15
N ASP A 54 18.06 -6.54 27.66
CA ASP A 54 16.98 -5.95 28.45
C ASP A 54 15.80 -5.59 27.55
N PHE A 55 14.56 -5.76 28.03
CA PHE A 55 13.40 -5.44 27.21
C PHE A 55 13.20 -3.91 27.10
N PHE A 56 13.30 -3.18 28.23
CA PHE A 56 13.15 -1.74 28.30
C PHE A 56 14.51 -1.03 28.35
N PRO A 57 14.61 0.23 27.81
CA PRO A 57 15.81 1.03 27.97
C PRO A 57 16.02 1.41 29.45
N GLN A 58 17.25 1.34 29.93
CA GLN A 58 17.63 1.81 31.25
C GLN A 58 17.83 3.34 31.22
N GLU A 59 18.44 3.84 30.15
CA GLU A 59 18.65 5.25 29.88
C GLU A 59 18.08 5.63 28.51
N PRO A 60 16.75 5.97 28.42
CA PRO A 60 16.13 6.33 27.13
C PRO A 60 16.84 7.50 26.46
N THR A 61 17.19 7.35 25.18
CA THR A 61 17.87 8.39 24.41
C THR A 61 17.22 8.63 23.06
N LEU A 62 17.14 9.89 22.63
CA LEU A 62 16.72 10.29 21.28
C LEU A 62 17.90 10.54 20.34
N LYS A 63 19.13 10.22 20.77
CA LYS A 63 20.37 10.49 20.03
C LYS A 63 20.32 9.95 18.59
N HIS A 64 19.80 8.75 18.39
CA HIS A 64 19.70 8.13 17.06
C HIS A 64 18.78 8.92 16.14
N TYR A 65 17.63 9.37 16.63
CA TYR A 65 16.70 10.22 15.87
C TYR A 65 17.31 11.57 15.53
N ILE A 66 17.94 12.23 16.51
CA ILE A 66 18.63 13.50 16.31
C ILE A 66 19.72 13.32 15.24
N THR A 67 20.55 12.28 15.36
CA THR A 67 21.61 12.01 14.38
C THR A 67 21.06 11.83 12.97
N ILE A 68 19.94 11.11 12.79
CA ILE A 68 19.33 10.91 11.46
C ILE A 68 18.78 12.24 10.92
N LEU A 69 18.13 13.04 11.75
CA LEU A 69 17.47 14.29 11.33
C LEU A 69 18.44 15.46 11.12
N THR A 70 19.62 15.44 11.77
CA THR A 70 20.62 16.51 11.68
C THR A 70 21.82 16.19 10.80
N ASN A 71 21.90 14.97 10.26
CA ASN A 71 23.01 14.59 9.39
C ASN A 71 22.76 15.14 7.98
N GLU A 72 23.64 16.07 7.55
CA GLU A 72 23.58 16.70 6.24
C GLU A 72 23.80 15.71 5.07
N ASP A 73 24.50 14.60 5.30
CA ASP A 73 24.72 13.54 4.31
C ASP A 73 23.46 12.69 4.05
N ILE A 74 22.42 12.85 4.88
CA ILE A 74 21.19 12.07 4.82
C ILE A 74 20.02 13.01 4.52
N PRO A 75 19.64 13.22 3.26
CA PRO A 75 18.56 14.12 2.89
C PRO A 75 17.17 13.51 3.18
N ILE A 76 16.90 13.17 4.45
CA ILE A 76 15.69 12.44 4.88
C ILE A 76 14.41 13.15 4.45
N GLU A 77 14.37 14.47 4.53
CA GLU A 77 13.19 15.25 4.14
C GLU A 77 12.87 15.05 2.66
N ARG A 78 13.89 15.09 1.79
CA ARG A 78 13.74 14.83 0.34
C ARG A 78 13.31 13.39 0.09
N ASN A 79 13.87 12.43 0.80
CA ASN A 79 13.52 11.02 0.66
C ASN A 79 12.06 10.75 1.07
N VAL A 80 11.57 11.41 2.13
CA VAL A 80 10.14 11.38 2.51
C VAL A 80 9.27 12.00 1.41
N LEU A 81 9.63 13.20 0.93
CA LEU A 81 8.88 13.86 -0.14
C LEU A 81 8.88 13.05 -1.44
N ASN A 82 10.00 12.42 -1.80
CA ASN A 82 10.07 11.51 -2.95
C ASN A 82 9.09 10.34 -2.80
N SER A 83 9.09 9.66 -1.65
CA SER A 83 8.20 8.54 -1.39
C SER A 83 6.73 8.96 -1.44
N VAL A 84 6.38 10.11 -0.86
CA VAL A 84 5.03 10.68 -0.92
C VAL A 84 4.65 11.01 -2.37
N PHE A 85 5.52 11.74 -3.08
CA PHE A 85 5.28 12.13 -4.46
C PHE A 85 5.06 10.92 -5.38
N ILE A 86 5.96 9.93 -5.30
CA ILE A 86 5.86 8.72 -6.13
C ILE A 86 4.59 7.95 -5.78
N SER A 87 4.32 7.71 -4.50
CA SER A 87 3.16 6.93 -4.07
C SER A 87 1.85 7.62 -4.43
N PHE A 88 1.74 8.92 -4.19
CA PHE A 88 0.55 9.68 -4.55
C PHE A 88 0.32 9.73 -6.06
N THR A 89 1.37 10.02 -6.84
CA THR A 89 1.27 10.09 -8.30
C THR A 89 0.87 8.73 -8.89
N ARG A 90 1.49 7.63 -8.41
CA ARG A 90 1.12 6.28 -8.85
C ARG A 90 -0.32 5.95 -8.52
N VAL A 91 -0.78 6.27 -7.29
CA VAL A 91 -2.18 6.05 -6.90
C VAL A 91 -3.12 6.77 -7.86
N VAL A 92 -2.94 8.09 -8.06
CA VAL A 92 -3.81 8.89 -8.93
C VAL A 92 -3.84 8.33 -10.35
N VAL A 93 -2.67 8.05 -10.92
CA VAL A 93 -2.58 7.56 -12.29
C VAL A 93 -3.16 6.16 -12.42
N THR A 94 -2.85 5.25 -11.49
CA THR A 94 -3.38 3.88 -11.49
C THR A 94 -4.90 3.87 -11.34
N LEU A 95 -5.46 4.67 -10.44
CA LEU A 95 -6.92 4.77 -10.26
C LEU A 95 -7.60 5.27 -11.53
N PHE A 96 -7.05 6.31 -12.16
CA PHE A 96 -7.59 6.84 -13.40
C PHE A 96 -7.50 5.83 -14.54
N THR A 97 -6.31 5.29 -14.81
CA THR A 97 -6.10 4.36 -15.93
C THR A 97 -6.88 3.06 -15.76
N SER A 98 -6.90 2.51 -14.54
CA SER A 98 -7.62 1.27 -14.26
C SER A 98 -9.14 1.46 -14.33
N SER A 99 -9.69 2.54 -13.76
CA SER A 99 -11.14 2.76 -13.78
C SER A 99 -11.63 3.09 -15.18
N TYR A 100 -10.89 3.92 -15.93
CA TYR A 100 -11.28 4.27 -17.30
C TYR A 100 -11.15 3.09 -18.26
N ALA A 101 -10.05 2.35 -18.20
CA ALA A 101 -9.90 1.12 -18.99
C ALA A 101 -10.94 0.05 -18.57
N GLY A 102 -11.16 -0.12 -17.26
CA GLY A 102 -12.21 -1.00 -16.73
C GLY A 102 -13.59 -0.65 -17.27
N TYR A 103 -13.93 0.65 -17.34
CA TYR A 103 -15.19 1.13 -17.94
C TYR A 103 -15.29 0.76 -19.41
N ILE A 104 -14.23 0.98 -20.20
CA ILE A 104 -14.21 0.60 -21.62
C ILE A 104 -14.40 -0.90 -21.79
N PHE A 105 -13.64 -1.71 -21.02
CA PHE A 105 -13.76 -3.16 -21.09
C PHE A 105 -15.06 -3.72 -20.52
N ALA A 106 -15.75 -3.01 -19.63
CA ALA A 106 -17.05 -3.44 -19.10
C ALA A 106 -18.19 -3.16 -20.06
N LYS A 107 -18.28 -1.93 -20.56
CA LYS A 107 -19.51 -1.38 -21.18
C LYS A 107 -19.45 -1.25 -22.70
N TYR A 108 -18.26 -1.29 -23.30
CA TYR A 108 -18.17 -1.18 -24.76
C TYR A 108 -17.97 -2.53 -25.45
N HIS A 109 -18.45 -2.59 -26.69
CA HIS A 109 -18.23 -3.72 -27.60
C HIS A 109 -17.35 -3.27 -28.75
N PHE A 110 -16.19 -3.89 -28.91
CA PHE A 110 -15.26 -3.63 -30.01
C PHE A 110 -14.57 -4.90 -30.45
N LYS A 111 -14.08 -4.90 -31.71
CA LYS A 111 -13.37 -6.06 -32.27
C LYS A 111 -12.07 -6.31 -31.50
N GLY A 112 -11.83 -7.55 -31.08
CA GLY A 112 -10.63 -7.93 -30.34
C GLY A 112 -10.68 -7.67 -28.83
N LYS A 113 -11.80 -7.19 -28.25
CA LYS A 113 -11.97 -6.92 -26.81
C LYS A 113 -11.49 -8.08 -25.94
N ASN A 114 -11.95 -9.31 -26.23
CA ASN A 114 -11.62 -10.47 -25.41
C ASN A 114 -10.12 -10.84 -25.52
N LEU A 115 -9.51 -10.68 -26.70
CA LEU A 115 -8.08 -10.89 -26.87
C LEU A 115 -7.27 -9.84 -26.09
N ALA A 116 -7.60 -8.56 -26.23
CA ALA A 116 -6.93 -7.48 -25.51
C ALA A 116 -7.06 -7.64 -24.00
N PHE A 117 -8.25 -8.00 -23.52
CA PHE A 117 -8.45 -8.26 -22.08
C PHE A 117 -7.70 -9.52 -21.63
N GLY A 118 -7.64 -10.56 -22.45
CA GLY A 118 -6.83 -11.76 -22.21
C GLY A 118 -5.34 -11.45 -22.04
N VAL A 119 -4.78 -10.55 -22.84
CA VAL A 119 -3.37 -10.07 -22.69
C VAL A 119 -3.17 -9.37 -21.35
N ILE A 120 -4.13 -8.54 -20.92
CA ILE A 120 -4.08 -7.89 -19.59
C ILE A 120 -4.08 -8.94 -18.47
N LEU A 121 -4.91 -9.99 -18.58
CA LEU A 121 -4.96 -11.06 -17.58
C LEU A 121 -3.64 -11.86 -17.53
N ILE A 122 -3.03 -12.15 -18.68
CA ILE A 122 -1.73 -12.83 -18.73
C ILE A 122 -0.66 -12.01 -18.00
N GLN A 123 -0.68 -10.69 -18.12
CA GLN A 123 0.29 -9.83 -17.42
C GLN A 123 0.23 -9.96 -15.90
N ILE A 124 -0.96 -10.22 -15.31
CA ILE A 124 -1.09 -10.44 -13.85
C ILE A 124 -0.30 -11.69 -13.40
N MET A 125 -0.16 -12.68 -14.28
CA MET A 125 0.54 -13.93 -13.96
C MET A 125 2.07 -13.82 -14.10
N ILE A 126 2.57 -12.77 -14.73
CA ILE A 126 4.01 -12.58 -14.94
C ILE A 126 4.62 -11.85 -13.72
N PRO A 127 5.51 -12.48 -12.94
CA PRO A 127 6.20 -11.81 -11.87
C PRO A 127 7.02 -10.62 -12.37
N PHE A 128 7.00 -9.51 -11.63
CA PHE A 128 7.76 -8.30 -11.99
C PHE A 128 9.25 -8.58 -12.23
N GLN A 129 9.84 -9.50 -11.48
CA GLN A 129 11.24 -9.88 -11.59
C GLN A 129 11.62 -10.40 -12.99
N VAL A 130 10.68 -11.03 -13.69
CA VAL A 130 10.90 -11.52 -15.08
C VAL A 130 11.02 -10.36 -16.06
N VAL A 131 10.22 -9.32 -15.88
CA VAL A 131 10.19 -8.14 -16.76
C VAL A 131 11.10 -7.01 -16.30
N MET A 132 11.79 -7.19 -15.17
CA MET A 132 12.63 -6.17 -14.55
C MET A 132 13.79 -5.74 -15.45
N ILE A 133 14.51 -6.69 -16.09
CA ILE A 133 15.62 -6.39 -17.00
C ILE A 133 15.13 -5.65 -18.26
N PRO A 134 14.10 -6.12 -18.97
CA PRO A 134 13.52 -5.35 -20.07
C PRO A 134 13.08 -3.94 -19.68
N ASN A 135 12.42 -3.77 -18.53
CA ASN A 135 12.03 -2.45 -18.03
C ASN A 135 13.25 -1.57 -17.75
N TYR A 136 14.30 -2.11 -17.15
CA TYR A 136 15.54 -1.36 -16.93
C TYR A 136 16.15 -0.86 -18.23
N LEU A 137 16.24 -1.70 -19.25
CA LEU A 137 16.76 -1.32 -20.57
C LEU A 137 15.92 -0.21 -21.22
N LEU A 138 14.60 -0.24 -21.05
CA LEU A 138 13.73 0.83 -21.53
C LEU A 138 13.99 2.15 -20.78
N ILE A 139 14.12 2.11 -19.44
CA ILE A 139 14.45 3.29 -18.62
C ILE A 139 15.80 3.88 -19.02
N VAL A 140 16.82 3.04 -19.26
CA VAL A 140 18.12 3.49 -19.79
C VAL A 140 17.95 4.18 -21.16
N ARG A 141 17.22 3.54 -22.07
CA ARG A 141 16.99 4.06 -23.43
C ARG A 141 16.26 5.41 -23.43
N PHE A 142 15.35 5.61 -22.48
CA PHE A 142 14.62 6.87 -22.33
C PHE A 142 15.41 7.94 -21.54
N GLY A 143 16.62 7.64 -21.06
CA GLY A 143 17.42 8.55 -20.27
C GLY A 143 16.82 8.86 -18.89
N LEU A 144 16.05 7.94 -18.32
CA LEU A 144 15.33 8.11 -17.07
C LEU A 144 16.04 7.48 -15.86
N ILE A 145 17.25 6.95 -16.03
CA ILE A 145 18.05 6.49 -14.90
C ILE A 145 18.24 7.65 -13.92
N ASP A 146 18.17 7.33 -12.65
CA ASP A 146 18.23 8.30 -11.55
C ASP A 146 17.16 9.39 -11.63
N SER A 147 15.94 9.00 -12.03
CA SER A 147 14.77 9.87 -12.08
C SER A 147 13.59 9.23 -11.33
N LEU A 148 12.80 10.03 -10.61
CA LEU A 148 11.58 9.54 -9.95
C LEU A 148 10.55 9.03 -10.96
N TRP A 149 10.59 9.51 -12.20
CA TRP A 149 9.74 9.01 -13.29
C TRP A 149 10.05 7.57 -13.69
N ALA A 150 11.28 7.10 -13.45
CA ALA A 150 11.63 5.68 -13.64
C ALA A 150 10.81 4.74 -12.74
N LEU A 151 10.32 5.25 -11.61
CA LEU A 151 9.47 4.49 -10.68
C LEU A 151 7.98 4.59 -11.03
N ILE A 152 7.57 5.66 -11.70
CA ILE A 152 6.16 5.94 -12.00
C ILE A 152 5.75 5.34 -13.33
N LEU A 153 6.51 5.58 -14.40
CA LEU A 153 6.12 5.25 -15.77
C LEU A 153 5.85 3.75 -16.01
N PRO A 154 6.68 2.80 -15.55
CA PRO A 154 6.43 1.38 -15.80
C PRO A 154 5.17 0.86 -15.11
N ALA A 155 4.70 1.55 -14.09
CA ALA A 155 3.56 1.14 -13.26
C ALA A 155 2.32 2.01 -13.46
N MET A 156 2.27 2.84 -14.51
CA MET A 156 1.09 3.68 -14.82
C MET A 156 -0.15 2.87 -15.21
N VAL A 157 0.05 1.66 -15.71
CA VAL A 157 -1.03 0.74 -16.09
C VAL A 157 -0.94 -0.49 -15.21
N ASP A 158 -1.98 -0.70 -14.40
CA ASP A 158 -2.10 -1.85 -13.50
C ASP A 158 -3.16 -2.82 -14.01
N SER A 159 -2.71 -3.99 -14.45
CA SER A 159 -3.58 -5.03 -14.99
C SER A 159 -4.57 -5.57 -13.96
N TYR A 160 -4.15 -5.71 -12.70
CA TYR A 160 -5.05 -6.11 -11.61
C TYR A 160 -6.12 -5.05 -11.35
N GLY A 161 -5.71 -3.78 -11.35
CA GLY A 161 -6.64 -2.66 -11.21
C GLY A 161 -7.68 -2.62 -12.35
N ILE A 162 -7.26 -2.80 -13.60
CA ILE A 162 -8.18 -2.87 -14.75
C ILE A 162 -9.18 -4.02 -14.59
N PHE A 163 -8.69 -5.22 -14.22
CA PHE A 163 -9.54 -6.38 -13.97
C PHE A 163 -10.56 -6.10 -12.87
N MET A 164 -10.13 -5.59 -11.74
CA MET A 164 -10.98 -5.31 -10.58
C MET A 164 -12.06 -4.27 -10.91
N MET A 165 -11.68 -3.18 -11.59
CA MET A 165 -12.62 -2.14 -11.99
C MET A 165 -13.62 -2.64 -13.02
N LYS A 166 -13.17 -3.43 -14.02
CA LYS A 166 -14.05 -4.04 -14.99
C LYS A 166 -15.11 -4.91 -14.32
N GLN A 167 -14.72 -5.80 -13.42
CA GLN A 167 -15.65 -6.70 -12.72
C GLN A 167 -16.70 -5.92 -11.91
N PHE A 168 -16.29 -4.84 -11.26
CA PHE A 168 -17.22 -4.00 -10.51
C PHE A 168 -18.20 -3.26 -11.44
N ILE A 169 -17.71 -2.65 -12.52
CA ILE A 169 -18.52 -1.89 -13.46
C ILE A 169 -19.48 -2.81 -14.25
N GLU A 170 -19.10 -4.06 -14.52
CA GLU A 170 -19.99 -5.03 -15.18
C GLU A 170 -21.26 -5.29 -14.37
N SER A 171 -21.18 -5.26 -13.04
CA SER A 171 -22.33 -5.45 -12.16
C SER A 171 -23.29 -4.24 -12.10
N MET A 172 -22.89 -3.09 -12.63
CA MET A 172 -23.76 -1.88 -12.65
C MET A 172 -24.82 -1.99 -13.75
N PRO A 173 -26.10 -1.59 -13.47
CA PRO A 173 -27.15 -1.55 -14.48
C PRO A 173 -26.78 -0.68 -15.69
N GLY A 174 -27.01 -1.18 -16.91
CA GLY A 174 -26.75 -0.44 -18.15
C GLY A 174 -27.68 0.73 -18.39
N GLU A 175 -28.89 0.65 -17.85
CA GLU A 175 -29.97 1.60 -18.03
C GLU A 175 -29.63 3.03 -17.64
N LEU A 176 -28.79 3.20 -16.60
CA LEU A 176 -28.31 4.52 -16.17
C LEU A 176 -27.48 5.22 -17.24
N MET A 177 -26.66 4.44 -17.97
CA MET A 177 -25.82 4.98 -19.04
C MET A 177 -26.64 5.27 -20.29
N ASP A 178 -27.62 4.41 -20.60
CA ASP A 178 -28.47 4.57 -21.75
C ASP A 178 -29.39 5.80 -21.58
N ALA A 179 -29.95 6.04 -20.39
CA ALA A 179 -30.66 7.27 -20.08
C ALA A 179 -29.80 8.52 -20.28
N ALA A 180 -28.56 8.49 -19.77
CA ALA A 180 -27.63 9.61 -19.94
C ALA A 180 -27.22 9.86 -21.40
N ARG A 181 -27.13 8.82 -22.23
CA ARG A 181 -26.92 8.97 -23.70
C ARG A 181 -28.09 9.64 -24.37
N ILE A 182 -29.31 9.29 -23.99
CA ILE A 182 -30.55 9.94 -24.49
C ILE A 182 -30.57 11.42 -24.13
N ASP A 183 -30.07 11.76 -22.92
CA ASP A 183 -29.95 13.16 -22.45
C ASP A 183 -28.73 13.89 -23.09
N GLY A 184 -28.04 13.27 -24.03
CA GLY A 184 -26.93 13.89 -24.77
C GLY A 184 -25.60 13.96 -24.02
N ALA A 185 -25.42 13.20 -22.94
CA ALA A 185 -24.14 13.16 -22.22
C ALA A 185 -23.04 12.52 -23.08
N SER A 186 -21.84 13.12 -23.08
CA SER A 186 -20.66 12.52 -23.69
C SER A 186 -20.22 11.28 -22.90
N GLU A 187 -19.52 10.33 -23.55
CA GLU A 187 -19.06 9.10 -22.90
C GLU A 187 -18.10 9.38 -21.72
N PHE A 188 -17.24 10.38 -21.82
CA PHE A 188 -16.43 10.81 -20.69
C PHE A 188 -17.29 11.46 -19.59
N GLY A 189 -18.37 12.15 -19.96
CA GLY A 189 -19.36 12.68 -19.02
C GLY A 189 -20.07 11.56 -18.25
N ILE A 190 -20.48 10.50 -18.93
CA ILE A 190 -21.07 9.29 -18.32
C ILE A 190 -20.07 8.65 -17.35
N TYR A 191 -18.82 8.44 -17.80
CA TYR A 191 -17.79 7.90 -16.93
C TYR A 191 -17.57 8.75 -15.68
N SER A 192 -17.34 10.04 -15.84
CA SER A 192 -16.92 10.92 -14.73
C SER A 192 -18.06 11.29 -13.77
N ARG A 193 -19.30 11.42 -14.26
CA ARG A 193 -20.46 11.89 -13.45
C ARG A 193 -21.36 10.78 -12.96
N ILE A 194 -21.37 9.62 -13.62
CA ILE A 194 -22.27 8.52 -13.29
C ILE A 194 -21.49 7.32 -12.75
N ILE A 195 -20.49 6.83 -13.49
CA ILE A 195 -19.76 5.60 -13.15
C ILE A 195 -18.77 5.85 -12.00
N LEU A 196 -17.87 6.81 -12.17
CA LEU A 196 -16.77 7.06 -11.22
C LEU A 196 -17.25 7.34 -9.79
N PRO A 197 -18.31 8.13 -9.54
CA PRO A 197 -18.81 8.36 -8.18
C PRO A 197 -19.35 7.10 -7.49
N GLN A 198 -19.83 6.12 -8.25
CA GLN A 198 -20.33 4.85 -7.71
C GLN A 198 -19.22 3.85 -7.41
N MET A 199 -18.00 4.11 -7.86
CA MET A 199 -16.82 3.23 -7.68
C MET A 199 -16.05 3.52 -6.39
N GLY A 200 -16.62 4.26 -5.43
CA GLY A 200 -15.92 4.62 -4.19
C GLY A 200 -15.21 3.45 -3.51
N PRO A 201 -15.90 2.34 -3.18
CA PRO A 201 -15.28 1.20 -2.50
C PRO A 201 -14.14 0.53 -3.28
N PRO A 202 -14.29 0.12 -4.56
CA PRO A 202 -13.19 -0.50 -5.30
C PRO A 202 -12.03 0.47 -5.56
N LEU A 203 -12.30 1.77 -5.78
CA LEU A 203 -11.24 2.77 -5.92
C LEU A 203 -10.45 2.93 -4.63
N ALA A 204 -11.11 2.98 -3.48
CA ALA A 204 -10.44 3.05 -2.19
C ALA A 204 -9.52 1.85 -1.97
N SER A 205 -10.00 0.63 -2.24
CA SER A 205 -9.18 -0.58 -2.12
C SER A 205 -7.98 -0.57 -3.06
N LEU A 206 -8.19 -0.31 -4.34
CA LEU A 206 -7.09 -0.27 -5.30
C LEU A 206 -6.09 0.83 -4.92
N GLY A 207 -6.57 2.00 -4.47
CA GLY A 207 -5.72 3.09 -4.02
C GLY A 207 -4.84 2.71 -2.83
N ILE A 208 -5.40 2.02 -1.83
CA ILE A 208 -4.66 1.55 -0.66
C ILE A 208 -3.60 0.51 -1.07
N PHE A 209 -3.97 -0.49 -1.87
CA PHE A 209 -3.02 -1.50 -2.33
C PHE A 209 -1.91 -0.88 -3.18
N THR A 210 -2.24 0.04 -4.09
CA THR A 210 -1.24 0.76 -4.90
C THR A 210 -0.32 1.60 -4.03
N PHE A 211 -0.87 2.33 -3.04
CA PHE A 211 -0.07 3.10 -2.10
C PHE A 211 0.89 2.21 -1.32
N MET A 212 0.38 1.15 -0.69
CA MET A 212 1.20 0.24 0.12
C MET A 212 2.28 -0.46 -0.70
N SER A 213 1.95 -0.95 -1.90
CA SER A 213 2.93 -1.59 -2.78
C SER A 213 4.02 -0.63 -3.23
N THR A 214 3.65 0.60 -3.55
CA THR A 214 4.60 1.65 -3.97
C THR A 214 5.47 2.12 -2.81
N TRP A 215 4.84 2.35 -1.65
CA TRP A 215 5.56 2.80 -0.46
C TRP A 215 6.59 1.80 0.02
N ASN A 216 6.28 0.50 -0.02
CA ASN A 216 7.17 -0.57 0.44
C ASN A 216 8.16 -1.06 -0.63
N ASP A 217 8.09 -0.53 -1.86
CA ASP A 217 9.00 -0.94 -2.92
C ASP A 217 10.42 -0.40 -2.66
N TYR A 218 11.37 -1.31 -2.56
CA TYR A 218 12.79 -0.97 -2.46
C TYR A 218 13.61 -1.54 -3.61
N LEU A 219 13.16 -2.66 -4.20
CA LEU A 219 13.95 -3.40 -5.19
C LEU A 219 14.11 -2.60 -6.49
N TRP A 220 13.02 -2.07 -7.02
CA TRP A 220 13.07 -1.29 -8.24
C TRP A 220 13.77 0.06 -8.04
N PRO A 221 13.48 0.83 -6.98
CA PRO A 221 14.28 2.00 -6.62
C PRO A 221 15.77 1.73 -6.48
N LEU A 222 16.17 0.60 -5.89
CA LEU A 222 17.59 0.21 -5.73
C LEU A 222 18.33 0.08 -7.07
N ILE A 223 17.61 -0.34 -8.11
CA ILE A 223 18.19 -0.60 -9.44
C ILE A 223 18.28 0.68 -10.27
N VAL A 224 17.29 1.59 -10.15
CA VAL A 224 17.16 2.74 -11.06
C VAL A 224 17.58 4.07 -10.45
N LEU A 225 17.69 4.18 -9.12
CA LEU A 225 18.10 5.40 -8.42
C LEU A 225 19.54 5.27 -7.89
N THR A 226 20.36 6.25 -8.15
CA THR A 226 21.78 6.27 -7.73
C THR A 226 22.08 7.38 -6.73
N SER A 227 21.47 8.56 -6.90
CA SER A 227 21.72 9.75 -6.07
C SER A 227 21.04 9.63 -4.69
N PRO A 228 21.74 9.99 -3.59
CA PRO A 228 21.15 9.97 -2.24
C PRO A 228 19.87 10.80 -2.11
N GLU A 229 19.80 11.95 -2.79
CA GLU A 229 18.67 12.89 -2.75
C GLU A 229 17.41 12.37 -3.43
N LYS A 230 17.56 11.33 -4.28
CA LYS A 230 16.43 10.73 -5.02
C LYS A 230 15.93 9.43 -4.42
N ARG A 231 16.57 8.94 -3.37
CA ARG A 231 16.14 7.70 -2.70
C ARG A 231 14.72 7.82 -2.15
N THR A 232 14.05 6.68 -2.09
CA THR A 232 12.80 6.50 -1.34
C THR A 232 13.12 6.12 0.10
N ILE A 233 12.14 6.24 1.00
CA ILE A 233 12.33 5.87 2.42
C ILE A 233 12.71 4.40 2.61
N PRO A 234 12.07 3.40 1.97
CA PRO A 234 12.52 2.01 2.08
C PRO A 234 13.94 1.79 1.56
N LEU A 235 14.32 2.47 0.48
CA LEU A 235 15.68 2.39 -0.05
C LEU A 235 16.70 3.02 0.92
N LEU A 236 16.34 4.11 1.58
CA LEU A 236 17.15 4.72 2.61
C LEU A 236 17.36 3.75 3.80
N LEU A 237 16.32 3.02 4.22
CA LEU A 237 16.43 2.03 5.29
C LEU A 237 17.41 0.90 4.92
N VAL A 238 17.35 0.37 3.70
CA VAL A 238 18.31 -0.63 3.21
C VAL A 238 19.73 -0.07 3.21
N TRP A 239 19.90 1.19 2.80
CA TRP A 239 21.21 1.86 2.85
C TRP A 239 21.72 1.99 4.30
N PHE A 240 20.87 2.36 5.27
CA PHE A 240 21.25 2.37 6.68
C PHE A 240 21.69 1.00 7.17
N GLN A 241 20.99 -0.05 6.82
CA GLN A 241 21.32 -1.43 7.20
C GLN A 241 22.70 -1.86 6.65
N THR A 242 23.05 -1.41 5.45
CA THR A 242 24.32 -1.78 4.81
C THR A 242 25.48 -0.93 5.29
N GLN A 243 25.32 0.38 5.43
CA GLN A 243 26.40 1.31 5.78
C GLN A 243 26.60 1.44 7.31
N HIS A 244 25.54 1.28 8.07
CA HIS A 244 25.51 1.46 9.52
C HIS A 244 25.15 0.18 10.28
N SER A 245 25.45 -1.01 9.71
CA SER A 245 25.15 -2.31 10.34
C SER A 245 25.76 -2.45 11.75
N ALA A 246 26.85 -1.76 12.03
CA ALA A 246 27.47 -1.70 13.34
C ALA A 246 26.73 -0.81 14.35
N ASN A 247 25.84 0.09 13.89
CA ASN A 247 25.07 0.99 14.72
C ASN A 247 23.57 0.60 14.68
N GLN A 248 23.21 -0.37 15.51
CA GLN A 248 21.86 -0.93 15.54
C GLN A 248 20.80 0.11 15.92
N GLY A 249 21.15 1.06 16.79
CA GLY A 249 20.24 2.10 17.21
C GLY A 249 19.80 3.01 16.07
N LEU A 250 20.72 3.38 15.16
CA LEU A 250 20.36 4.15 13.95
C LEU A 250 19.42 3.37 13.03
N VAL A 251 19.69 2.07 12.81
CA VAL A 251 18.84 1.22 11.97
C VAL A 251 17.44 1.09 12.56
N LEU A 252 17.32 0.90 13.87
CA LEU A 252 16.02 0.80 14.56
C LEU A 252 15.26 2.12 14.50
N ALA A 253 15.91 3.25 14.74
CA ALA A 253 15.30 4.57 14.64
C ALA A 253 14.84 4.88 13.20
N ALA A 254 15.67 4.57 12.19
CA ALA A 254 15.29 4.69 10.78
C ALA A 254 14.08 3.80 10.43
N SER A 255 14.02 2.58 10.99
CA SER A 255 12.87 1.68 10.80
C SER A 255 11.57 2.29 11.32
N ILE A 256 11.59 2.90 12.51
CA ILE A 256 10.42 3.58 13.06
C ILE A 256 10.01 4.77 12.19
N LEU A 257 10.95 5.62 11.75
CA LEU A 257 10.67 6.74 10.87
C LEU A 257 10.04 6.29 9.53
N THR A 258 10.48 5.14 9.01
CA THR A 258 9.93 4.55 7.77
C THR A 258 8.49 4.06 7.96
N LEU A 259 8.15 3.55 9.14
CA LEU A 259 6.82 3.03 9.45
C LEU A 259 5.78 4.12 9.71
N LEU A 260 6.19 5.28 10.24
CA LEU A 260 5.26 6.35 10.61
C LEU A 260 4.28 6.77 9.51
N PRO A 261 4.71 7.03 8.25
CA PRO A 261 3.79 7.44 7.18
C PRO A 261 2.76 6.36 6.84
N ILE A 262 3.16 5.07 6.89
CA ILE A 262 2.23 3.95 6.65
C ILE A 262 1.15 3.92 7.73
N PHE A 263 1.54 4.07 9.00
CA PHE A 263 0.57 4.12 10.11
C PHE A 263 -0.39 5.30 9.97
N ILE A 264 0.12 6.48 9.60
CA ILE A 264 -0.71 7.67 9.38
C ILE A 264 -1.74 7.38 8.28
N VAL A 265 -1.29 6.91 7.12
CA VAL A 265 -2.18 6.57 5.98
C VAL A 265 -3.21 5.50 6.38
N TYR A 266 -2.77 4.46 7.10
CA TYR A 266 -3.67 3.40 7.57
C TYR A 266 -4.76 3.94 8.51
N ILE A 267 -4.42 4.78 9.48
CA ILE A 267 -5.40 5.38 10.41
C ILE A 267 -6.49 6.16 9.66
N PHE A 268 -6.12 6.90 8.61
CA PHE A 268 -7.10 7.63 7.81
C PHE A 268 -7.96 6.74 6.90
N LEU A 269 -7.38 5.66 6.38
CA LEU A 269 -8.03 4.80 5.38
C LEU A 269 -8.64 3.52 5.96
N GLN A 270 -8.40 3.15 7.22
CA GLN A 270 -8.86 1.90 7.84
C GLN A 270 -10.38 1.68 7.73
N ARG A 271 -11.18 2.75 7.84
CA ARG A 271 -12.65 2.66 7.70
C ARG A 271 -13.08 2.08 6.35
N TRP A 272 -12.40 2.49 5.28
CA TRP A 272 -12.70 2.01 3.92
C TRP A 272 -12.30 0.55 3.70
N ILE A 273 -11.23 0.10 4.40
CA ILE A 273 -10.78 -1.30 4.36
C ILE A 273 -11.79 -2.20 5.09
N VAL A 274 -12.24 -1.79 6.27
CA VAL A 274 -13.17 -2.56 7.09
C VAL A 274 -14.55 -2.66 6.45
N ASP A 275 -15.07 -1.57 5.91
CA ASP A 275 -16.38 -1.53 5.24
C ASP A 275 -16.43 -2.49 4.05
N GLN A 276 -15.32 -2.64 3.33
CA GLN A 276 -15.25 -3.58 2.20
C GLN A 276 -15.19 -5.04 2.65
N ALA A 277 -14.40 -5.34 3.69
CA ALA A 277 -14.31 -6.69 4.23
C ALA A 277 -15.67 -7.18 4.77
N THR A 278 -16.44 -6.28 5.41
CA THR A 278 -17.77 -6.60 5.92
C THR A 278 -18.81 -6.71 4.82
N SER A 279 -18.81 -5.87 3.80
CA SER A 279 -19.77 -5.92 2.69
C SER A 279 -19.60 -7.17 1.82
N SER A 280 -18.40 -7.73 1.72
CA SER A 280 -18.16 -8.98 1.00
C SER A 280 -18.52 -10.23 1.80
N ALA A 281 -18.59 -10.15 3.13
CA ALA A 281 -18.96 -11.27 4.00
C ALA A 281 -20.49 -11.47 4.13
N PHE A 282 -21.30 -10.48 3.72
CA PHE A 282 -22.76 -10.54 3.78
C PHE A 282 -23.42 -10.75 2.40
N LYS A 283 -22.68 -11.05 1.37
CA LYS A 283 -23.18 -11.56 0.07
C LYS A 283 -22.94 -13.05 -0.04
#